data_a7298416053c3062fc4aa388fa676df5
#
_entry.id   a7298416053c3062fc4aa388fa676df5
#
_cell.length_a   1.000
_cell.length_b   1.000
_cell.length_c   1.000
_cell.angle_alpha   90.00
_cell.angle_beta   90.00
_cell.angle_gamma   90.00
#
_symmetry.space_group_name_H-M   'P 1'
#
loop_
_entity.id
_entity.type
_entity.pdbx_description
1 polymer ?
#
loop_
_entity_poly.entity_id
_entity_poly.type
_entity_poly.pdbx_seq_one_letter_code
_entity_poly.pdbx_strand_id
1 'polypeptide(L)'
;MFWKNKKFPGGVHPEEGINGKKVNGMNPITVLEAPPRVIIPLQQHIGAPAKVNVNKGDHVKIGQVIGVAGGFVSAPIHASVSGTVVDIQNSMLANGTMTPAVVIDNDYADEWVELTPTDHAETLSIGDLQMIIRDAGIVGLGGATFPTAVKVTPPNGKVISTLVINGAECEPYLTADHRLMLEKSADIIDGIRLMMLALDVKEAIIGIENNKQDAIDMLSVAAQQIEGIRIQGLPVCYPQGGEKQLIYALTKKQVPNGGLPIDVGVVVCNVGTVYAIDRAIREGRPLIDRVTTVGGLVNNPGNFLIRIGTPISYLIQAAGGFTAGVKQFIYGGPMMGQSIARTDIPVTKGCSGIVALGNEAMEPKESPCIRCGRCIDACPMKLIPTKIDANVRLDQFDEAEKLGAMNCLECGACTYACPAKRSLTQSCRVAKNTINRRKKLAQKKEEERKAKELMEAEKAAAQNALEAELAKTEVPVTKTVQNTEPVKED
;
A
#
# COMPACT_ATOMS: atom_id res chain seq x y z
N MET A 1 18.30 -31.50 3.26
CA MET A 1 19.06 -30.58 4.12
C MET A 1 19.14 -29.14 3.60
N PHE A 2 18.71 -28.86 2.38
CA PHE A 2 18.74 -27.54 1.72
C PHE A 2 17.68 -26.51 2.19
N TRP A 3 16.66 -26.92 2.92
CA TRP A 3 15.49 -26.11 3.26
C TRP A 3 15.62 -25.28 4.56
N LYS A 4 16.49 -25.69 5.50
CA LYS A 4 16.63 -24.99 6.80
C LYS A 4 17.15 -23.55 6.70
N ASN A 5 17.82 -23.18 5.63
CA ASN A 5 18.47 -21.87 5.47
C ASN A 5 17.63 -20.79 4.78
N LYS A 6 16.40 -21.08 4.32
CA LYS A 6 15.56 -20.15 3.56
C LYS A 6 14.43 -19.51 4.38
N LYS A 7 14.44 -19.71 5.70
CA LYS A 7 13.45 -19.14 6.63
C LYS A 7 14.00 -17.85 7.27
N PHE A 8 13.12 -16.91 7.53
CA PHE A 8 13.39 -15.78 8.42
C PHE A 8 13.26 -16.21 9.89
N PRO A 9 13.76 -15.41 10.88
CA PRO A 9 13.58 -15.68 12.31
C PRO A 9 12.12 -15.55 12.74
N GLY A 10 11.67 -16.37 13.71
CA GLY A 10 10.31 -16.29 14.25
C GLY A 10 9.25 -16.90 13.33
N GLY A 11 8.07 -16.31 13.34
CA GLY A 11 6.91 -16.75 12.57
C GLY A 11 6.01 -17.71 13.32
N VAL A 12 4.82 -17.93 12.75
CA VAL A 12 3.76 -18.82 13.28
C VAL A 12 3.11 -19.60 12.15
N HIS A 13 2.27 -20.58 12.49
CA HIS A 13 1.44 -21.33 11.56
C HIS A 13 -0.03 -21.13 11.97
N PRO A 14 -0.70 -20.08 11.47
CA PRO A 14 -2.09 -19.84 11.80
C PRO A 14 -2.98 -20.97 11.28
N GLU A 15 -3.91 -21.41 12.11
CA GLU A 15 -4.94 -22.37 11.73
C GLU A 15 -6.02 -21.69 10.89
N GLU A 16 -6.62 -22.44 10.00
CA GLU A 16 -7.74 -22.01 9.17
C GLU A 16 -9.00 -22.76 9.63
N GLY A 17 -10.12 -22.04 9.70
CA GLY A 17 -11.42 -22.64 9.97
C GLY A 17 -12.12 -23.14 8.70
N ILE A 18 -13.45 -23.10 8.72
CA ILE A 18 -14.30 -23.52 7.59
C ILE A 18 -13.97 -22.69 6.35
N ASN A 19 -13.94 -23.34 5.19
CA ASN A 19 -13.64 -22.74 3.89
C ASN A 19 -12.30 -21.95 3.89
N GLY A 20 -11.25 -22.57 4.44
CA GLY A 20 -9.87 -22.10 4.35
C GLY A 20 -9.29 -22.28 2.93
N LYS A 21 -7.97 -22.08 2.79
CA LYS A 21 -7.26 -22.11 1.49
C LYS A 21 -7.53 -23.33 0.64
N LYS A 22 -7.64 -24.51 1.24
CA LYS A 22 -7.91 -25.76 0.49
C LYS A 22 -9.20 -25.68 -0.29
N VAL A 23 -10.24 -25.06 0.27
CA VAL A 23 -11.54 -24.92 -0.40
C VAL A 23 -11.54 -23.74 -1.36
N ASN A 24 -11.09 -22.57 -0.88
CA ASN A 24 -11.09 -21.35 -1.69
C ASN A 24 -10.23 -21.45 -2.96
N GLY A 25 -9.13 -22.22 -2.91
CA GLY A 25 -8.20 -22.42 -4.02
C GLY A 25 -8.60 -23.49 -5.03
N MET A 26 -9.68 -24.24 -4.80
CA MET A 26 -10.06 -25.36 -5.70
C MET A 26 -10.64 -24.88 -7.04
N ASN A 27 -11.50 -23.89 -6.99
CA ASN A 27 -12.23 -23.43 -8.18
C ASN A 27 -11.45 -22.34 -8.93
N PRO A 28 -11.59 -22.29 -10.26
CA PRO A 28 -11.08 -21.19 -11.08
C PRO A 28 -11.61 -19.83 -10.63
N ILE A 29 -10.90 -18.78 -11.05
CA ILE A 29 -11.34 -17.41 -10.83
C ILE A 29 -12.68 -17.19 -11.52
N THR A 30 -13.69 -16.75 -10.78
CA THR A 30 -14.99 -16.40 -11.32
C THR A 30 -14.99 -14.91 -11.68
N VAL A 31 -15.30 -14.59 -12.95
CA VAL A 31 -15.52 -13.20 -13.36
C VAL A 31 -16.87 -12.75 -12.84
N LEU A 32 -16.87 -11.73 -11.99
CA LEU A 32 -18.11 -11.16 -11.46
C LEU A 32 -18.63 -10.06 -12.38
N GLU A 33 -19.90 -10.12 -12.73
CA GLU A 33 -20.56 -9.01 -13.44
C GLU A 33 -20.45 -7.73 -12.63
N ALA A 34 -20.29 -6.60 -13.34
CA ALA A 34 -20.22 -5.31 -12.68
C ALA A 34 -21.57 -4.99 -11.99
N PRO A 35 -21.54 -4.43 -10.76
CA PRO A 35 -22.76 -4.07 -10.06
C PRO A 35 -23.50 -2.90 -10.76
N PRO A 36 -24.78 -2.67 -10.45
CA PRO A 36 -25.53 -1.55 -11.02
C PRO A 36 -24.95 -0.18 -10.62
N ARG A 37 -24.17 -0.15 -9.55
CA ARG A 37 -23.50 1.06 -9.06
C ARG A 37 -22.14 0.72 -8.46
N VAL A 38 -21.12 1.52 -8.78
CA VAL A 38 -19.80 1.49 -8.14
C VAL A 38 -19.56 2.75 -7.34
N ILE A 39 -18.81 2.62 -6.24
CA ILE A 39 -18.35 3.72 -5.39
C ILE A 39 -16.84 3.66 -5.41
N ILE A 40 -16.18 4.59 -6.09
CA ILE A 40 -14.73 4.55 -6.32
C ILE A 40 -14.04 5.60 -5.46
N PRO A 41 -13.41 5.20 -4.33
CA PRO A 41 -12.70 6.14 -3.46
C PRO A 41 -11.48 6.77 -4.16
N LEU A 42 -11.23 8.04 -3.87
CA LEU A 42 -10.05 8.75 -4.39
C LEU A 42 -8.78 8.51 -3.56
N GLN A 43 -8.91 7.89 -2.37
CA GLN A 43 -7.80 7.42 -1.53
C GLN A 43 -7.74 5.90 -1.54
N GLN A 44 -6.97 5.30 -2.46
CA GLN A 44 -6.80 3.85 -2.56
C GLN A 44 -5.35 3.39 -2.42
N HIS A 45 -4.46 4.27 -1.98
CA HIS A 45 -3.02 4.02 -1.87
C HIS A 45 -2.40 4.88 -0.76
N ILE A 46 -1.17 4.55 -0.37
CA ILE A 46 -0.35 5.38 0.52
C ILE A 46 0.07 6.65 -0.22
N GLY A 47 0.11 7.78 0.50
CA GLY A 47 0.53 9.07 -0.03
C GLY A 47 -0.64 10.04 -0.18
N ALA A 48 -0.52 11.01 -1.08
CA ALA A 48 -1.54 12.02 -1.31
C ALA A 48 -2.76 11.41 -2.04
N PRO A 49 -4.01 11.68 -1.59
CA PRO A 49 -5.20 11.22 -2.31
C PRO A 49 -5.24 11.79 -3.73
N ALA A 50 -5.86 11.06 -4.64
CA ALA A 50 -6.15 11.58 -5.97
C ALA A 50 -7.15 12.74 -5.88
N LYS A 51 -7.02 13.69 -6.80
CA LYS A 51 -7.95 14.82 -6.92
C LYS A 51 -9.01 14.48 -7.96
N VAL A 52 -10.27 14.74 -7.65
CA VAL A 52 -11.39 14.47 -8.57
C VAL A 52 -11.19 15.20 -9.91
N ASN A 53 -11.52 14.53 -11.00
CA ASN A 53 -11.35 14.99 -12.37
C ASN A 53 -12.64 14.87 -13.21
N VAL A 54 -13.79 14.72 -12.56
CA VAL A 54 -15.11 14.61 -13.19
C VAL A 54 -16.14 15.36 -12.37
N ASN A 55 -17.29 15.63 -12.95
CA ASN A 55 -18.40 16.32 -12.30
C ASN A 55 -19.62 15.39 -12.24
N LYS A 56 -20.55 15.69 -11.34
CA LYS A 56 -21.87 15.07 -11.32
C LYS A 56 -22.61 15.36 -12.63
N GLY A 57 -23.14 14.29 -13.23
CA GLY A 57 -23.81 14.32 -14.52
C GLY A 57 -22.92 13.92 -15.70
N ASP A 58 -21.60 13.87 -15.54
CA ASP A 58 -20.71 13.41 -16.60
C ASP A 58 -20.96 11.94 -16.93
N HIS A 59 -20.98 11.60 -18.22
CA HIS A 59 -20.88 10.22 -18.67
C HIS A 59 -19.41 9.84 -18.79
N VAL A 60 -19.04 8.68 -18.21
CA VAL A 60 -17.65 8.19 -18.20
C VAL A 60 -17.55 6.81 -18.85
N LYS A 61 -16.42 6.54 -19.47
CA LYS A 61 -16.09 5.24 -20.08
C LYS A 61 -15.18 4.43 -19.17
N ILE A 62 -15.19 3.12 -19.33
CA ILE A 62 -14.26 2.22 -18.63
C ILE A 62 -12.82 2.64 -18.94
N GLY A 63 -11.99 2.76 -17.91
CA GLY A 63 -10.60 3.20 -18.06
C GLY A 63 -10.39 4.72 -18.09
N GLN A 64 -11.45 5.53 -18.10
CA GLN A 64 -11.32 6.98 -18.03
C GLN A 64 -10.77 7.42 -16.67
N VAL A 65 -9.83 8.38 -16.68
CA VAL A 65 -9.28 8.98 -15.45
C VAL A 65 -10.36 9.83 -14.78
N ILE A 66 -10.83 9.40 -13.60
CA ILE A 66 -11.80 10.11 -12.76
C ILE A 66 -11.15 10.78 -11.56
N GLY A 67 -9.88 10.48 -11.29
CA GLY A 67 -9.08 11.14 -10.27
C GLY A 67 -7.62 11.21 -10.71
N VAL A 68 -7.04 12.43 -10.76
CA VAL A 68 -5.64 12.65 -11.10
C VAL A 68 -4.76 12.52 -9.86
N ALA A 69 -3.52 12.07 -10.03
CA ALA A 69 -2.58 11.91 -8.92
C ALA A 69 -2.38 13.24 -8.15
N GLY A 70 -2.47 13.20 -6.82
CA GLY A 70 -2.41 14.36 -5.95
C GLY A 70 -1.00 14.82 -5.55
N GLY A 71 0.05 14.06 -5.94
CA GLY A 71 1.45 14.36 -5.61
C GLY A 71 2.41 13.29 -6.14
N PHE A 72 3.68 13.35 -5.78
CA PHE A 72 4.69 12.39 -6.21
C PHE A 72 4.37 10.96 -5.74
N VAL A 73 4.03 10.80 -4.45
CA VAL A 73 3.53 9.52 -3.93
C VAL A 73 2.02 9.54 -4.04
N SER A 74 1.51 9.20 -5.21
CA SER A 74 0.10 9.12 -5.55
C SER A 74 -0.07 8.29 -6.83
N ALA A 75 -1.30 7.90 -7.15
CA ALA A 75 -1.64 7.19 -8.39
C ALA A 75 -3.01 7.67 -8.92
N PRO A 76 -3.21 7.77 -10.22
CA PRO A 76 -4.50 8.10 -10.80
C PRO A 76 -5.54 6.99 -10.50
N ILE A 77 -6.80 7.40 -10.52
CA ILE A 77 -7.98 6.54 -10.32
C ILE A 77 -8.81 6.57 -11.60
N HIS A 78 -9.23 5.39 -12.02
CA HIS A 78 -9.97 5.19 -13.28
C HIS A 78 -11.38 4.68 -13.01
N ALA A 79 -12.31 5.02 -13.88
CA ALA A 79 -13.65 4.44 -13.89
C ALA A 79 -13.57 2.95 -14.21
N SER A 80 -14.20 2.13 -13.37
CA SER A 80 -14.21 0.67 -13.52
C SER A 80 -15.42 0.16 -14.32
N VAL A 81 -16.39 1.03 -14.58
CA VAL A 81 -17.58 0.78 -15.41
C VAL A 81 -17.80 2.00 -16.31
N SER A 82 -18.55 1.81 -17.43
CA SER A 82 -19.16 2.93 -18.17
C SER A 82 -20.47 3.35 -17.50
N GLY A 83 -20.84 4.62 -17.65
CA GLY A 83 -22.08 5.13 -17.11
C GLY A 83 -22.02 6.57 -16.62
N THR A 84 -23.01 6.97 -15.82
CA THR A 84 -23.17 8.35 -15.37
C THR A 84 -22.64 8.56 -13.95
N VAL A 85 -21.84 9.59 -13.75
CA VAL A 85 -21.44 10.07 -12.42
C VAL A 85 -22.65 10.68 -11.74
N VAL A 86 -23.23 9.97 -10.78
CA VAL A 86 -24.47 10.42 -10.09
C VAL A 86 -24.18 11.24 -8.84
N ASP A 87 -22.99 11.05 -8.25
CA ASP A 87 -22.59 11.84 -7.07
C ASP A 87 -21.07 11.82 -6.83
N ILE A 88 -20.58 12.82 -6.08
CA ILE A 88 -19.23 12.87 -5.53
C ILE A 88 -19.40 13.11 -4.03
N GLN A 89 -19.25 12.05 -3.23
CA GLN A 89 -19.55 12.05 -1.82
C GLN A 89 -18.44 11.41 -0.99
N ASN A 90 -18.45 11.62 0.32
CA ASN A 90 -17.54 10.92 1.20
C ASN A 90 -18.00 9.46 1.38
N SER A 91 -17.08 8.53 1.17
CA SER A 91 -17.25 7.09 1.42
C SER A 91 -16.30 6.61 2.51
N MET A 92 -16.77 5.66 3.30
CA MET A 92 -15.96 5.03 4.34
C MET A 92 -15.07 3.95 3.73
N LEU A 93 -13.80 3.94 4.09
CA LEU A 93 -12.86 2.86 3.80
C LEU A 93 -12.90 1.79 4.90
N ALA A 94 -12.32 0.62 4.63
CA ALA A 94 -12.22 -0.49 5.59
C ALA A 94 -11.58 -0.10 6.93
N ASN A 95 -10.64 0.86 6.92
CA ASN A 95 -9.99 1.39 8.12
C ASN A 95 -10.81 2.42 8.90
N GLY A 96 -12.06 2.68 8.50
CA GLY A 96 -12.96 3.66 9.13
C GLY A 96 -12.71 5.12 8.72
N THR A 97 -11.72 5.40 7.86
CA THR A 97 -11.52 6.79 7.37
C THR A 97 -12.54 7.13 6.29
N MET A 98 -12.99 8.40 6.31
CA MET A 98 -13.84 8.95 5.27
C MET A 98 -12.98 9.62 4.19
N THR A 99 -13.28 9.35 2.92
CA THR A 99 -12.58 9.94 1.78
C THR A 99 -13.57 10.28 0.66
N PRO A 100 -13.32 11.31 -0.15
CA PRO A 100 -14.11 11.56 -1.34
C PRO A 100 -14.10 10.34 -2.26
N ALA A 101 -15.26 10.04 -2.84
CA ALA A 101 -15.45 8.95 -3.80
C ALA A 101 -16.36 9.40 -4.94
N VAL A 102 -16.11 8.90 -6.13
CA VAL A 102 -16.97 9.07 -7.30
C VAL A 102 -17.96 7.93 -7.34
N VAL A 103 -19.25 8.24 -7.44
CA VAL A 103 -20.35 7.27 -7.54
C VAL A 103 -20.82 7.23 -8.98
N ILE A 104 -20.77 6.06 -9.61
CA ILE A 104 -21.12 5.86 -11.01
C ILE A 104 -22.27 4.83 -11.10
N ASP A 105 -23.38 5.20 -11.72
CA ASP A 105 -24.41 4.28 -12.13
C ASP A 105 -23.99 3.61 -13.44
N ASN A 106 -23.87 2.29 -13.39
CA ASN A 106 -23.46 1.47 -14.51
C ASN A 106 -24.56 1.41 -15.57
N ASP A 107 -24.23 1.74 -16.82
CA ASP A 107 -25.13 1.65 -17.96
C ASP A 107 -25.10 0.29 -18.66
N TYR A 108 -24.17 -0.60 -18.25
CA TYR A 108 -23.93 -1.92 -18.83
C TYR A 108 -23.58 -1.90 -20.34
N ALA A 109 -23.19 -0.74 -20.88
CA ALA A 109 -22.72 -0.62 -22.25
C ALA A 109 -21.30 -1.13 -22.44
N ASP A 110 -20.55 -1.27 -21.33
CA ASP A 110 -19.13 -1.65 -21.31
C ASP A 110 -18.27 -0.83 -22.30
N GLU A 111 -18.58 0.46 -22.43
CA GLU A 111 -17.87 1.36 -23.32
C GLU A 111 -16.50 1.73 -22.75
N TRP A 112 -15.42 1.38 -23.47
CA TRP A 112 -14.05 1.67 -23.09
C TRP A 112 -13.56 3.00 -23.68
N VAL A 113 -12.60 3.62 -22.97
CA VAL A 113 -11.73 4.61 -23.62
C VAL A 113 -10.93 3.95 -24.74
N GLU A 114 -10.38 4.74 -25.64
CA GLU A 114 -9.40 4.24 -26.62
C GLU A 114 -8.19 3.68 -25.86
N LEU A 115 -7.93 2.39 -26.02
CA LEU A 115 -6.80 1.71 -25.41
C LEU A 115 -5.59 1.82 -26.35
N THR A 116 -4.39 1.90 -25.76
CA THR A 116 -3.12 1.97 -26.49
C THR A 116 -2.27 0.72 -26.17
N PRO A 117 -2.61 -0.46 -26.73
CA PRO A 117 -1.84 -1.68 -26.54
C PRO A 117 -0.45 -1.57 -27.17
N THR A 118 0.54 -2.29 -26.62
CA THR A 118 1.91 -2.28 -27.10
C THR A 118 2.40 -3.72 -27.35
N ASP A 119 2.46 -4.12 -28.61
CA ASP A 119 2.93 -5.47 -28.98
C ASP A 119 4.46 -5.62 -28.81
N HIS A 120 5.22 -4.56 -29.04
CA HIS A 120 6.68 -4.52 -28.98
C HIS A 120 7.20 -3.72 -27.77
N ALA A 121 6.78 -4.10 -26.58
CA ALA A 121 7.13 -3.40 -25.34
C ALA A 121 8.65 -3.38 -25.05
N GLU A 122 9.41 -4.33 -25.62
CA GLU A 122 10.87 -4.38 -25.55
C GLU A 122 11.57 -3.25 -26.31
N THR A 123 10.86 -2.55 -27.20
CA THR A 123 11.39 -1.39 -27.94
C THR A 123 11.12 -0.06 -27.21
N LEU A 124 10.30 -0.07 -26.17
CA LEU A 124 10.01 1.09 -25.36
C LEU A 124 11.22 1.50 -24.52
N SER A 125 11.38 2.80 -24.30
CA SER A 125 12.37 3.27 -23.34
C SER A 125 11.93 2.97 -21.90
N ILE A 126 12.89 2.93 -20.98
CA ILE A 126 12.61 2.79 -19.53
C ILE A 126 11.59 3.87 -19.09
N GLY A 127 11.75 5.12 -19.56
CA GLY A 127 10.84 6.20 -19.23
C GLY A 127 9.41 5.97 -19.73
N ASP A 128 9.24 5.40 -20.92
CA ASP A 128 7.91 5.08 -21.48
C ASP A 128 7.23 3.99 -20.65
N LEU A 129 7.95 2.92 -20.31
CA LEU A 129 7.43 1.84 -19.44
C LEU A 129 7.00 2.38 -18.06
N GLN A 130 7.84 3.23 -17.46
CA GLN A 130 7.53 3.86 -16.17
C GLN A 130 6.30 4.77 -16.27
N MET A 131 6.14 5.49 -17.39
CA MET A 131 5.00 6.35 -17.65
C MET A 131 3.71 5.54 -17.80
N ILE A 132 3.71 4.46 -18.58
CA ILE A 132 2.54 3.57 -18.72
C ILE A 132 2.13 2.99 -17.37
N ILE A 133 3.08 2.49 -16.55
CA ILE A 133 2.81 1.98 -15.21
C ILE A 133 2.18 3.05 -14.30
N ARG A 134 2.67 4.29 -14.38
CA ARG A 134 2.13 5.41 -13.62
C ARG A 134 0.72 5.75 -14.06
N ASP A 135 0.50 5.92 -15.36
CA ASP A 135 -0.74 6.42 -15.91
C ASP A 135 -1.86 5.36 -15.86
N ALA A 136 -1.50 4.08 -15.85
CA ALA A 136 -2.43 2.98 -15.55
C ALA A 136 -2.86 2.91 -14.07
N GLY A 137 -2.34 3.76 -13.21
CA GLY A 137 -2.73 3.84 -11.79
C GLY A 137 -2.38 2.59 -10.99
N ILE A 138 -1.31 1.88 -11.34
CA ILE A 138 -0.91 0.63 -10.71
C ILE A 138 -0.33 0.90 -9.32
N VAL A 139 -0.84 0.14 -8.34
CA VAL A 139 -0.35 0.13 -6.96
C VAL A 139 0.00 -1.28 -6.53
N GLY A 140 0.74 -1.42 -5.43
CA GLY A 140 1.05 -2.73 -4.86
C GLY A 140 -0.21 -3.47 -4.40
N LEU A 141 -0.52 -4.60 -5.01
CA LEU A 141 -1.73 -5.40 -4.73
C LEU A 141 -1.56 -6.39 -3.56
N GLY A 142 -0.37 -6.51 -2.99
CA GLY A 142 -0.07 -7.38 -1.84
C GLY A 142 -0.37 -6.76 -0.47
N GLY A 143 -1.19 -5.71 -0.37
CA GLY A 143 -1.70 -5.16 0.89
C GLY A 143 -1.43 -3.68 1.13
N ALA A 144 -0.19 -3.22 1.06
CA ALA A 144 0.17 -1.84 1.42
C ALA A 144 -0.23 -0.77 0.39
N THR A 145 -0.63 -1.17 -0.82
CA THR A 145 -1.08 -0.27 -1.91
C THR A 145 -0.14 0.90 -2.21
N PHE A 146 1.17 0.70 -2.09
CA PHE A 146 2.15 1.73 -2.44
C PHE A 146 2.17 1.93 -3.96
N PRO A 147 2.17 3.19 -4.48
CA PRO A 147 2.18 3.46 -5.92
C PRO A 147 3.38 2.83 -6.61
N THR A 148 3.13 1.96 -7.61
CA THR A 148 4.18 1.19 -8.28
C THR A 148 5.11 2.09 -9.08
N ALA A 149 4.60 3.19 -9.66
CA ALA A 149 5.40 4.18 -10.34
C ALA A 149 6.58 4.71 -9.51
N VAL A 150 6.37 4.91 -8.20
CA VAL A 150 7.43 5.34 -7.28
C VAL A 150 8.49 4.25 -7.09
N LYS A 151 8.09 2.97 -7.10
CA LYS A 151 9.03 1.83 -6.98
C LYS A 151 9.91 1.67 -8.22
N VAL A 152 9.37 1.95 -9.41
CA VAL A 152 10.11 1.84 -10.68
C VAL A 152 10.92 3.08 -11.04
N THR A 153 10.81 4.16 -10.24
CA THR A 153 11.59 5.39 -10.41
C THR A 153 12.49 5.58 -9.19
N PRO A 154 13.61 4.85 -9.10
CA PRO A 154 14.51 4.93 -7.96
C PRO A 154 15.13 6.32 -7.82
N PRO A 155 15.37 6.80 -6.60
CA PRO A 155 16.11 8.05 -6.38
C PRO A 155 17.52 7.98 -6.99
N ASN A 156 18.02 9.13 -7.44
CA ASN A 156 19.36 9.24 -8.02
C ASN A 156 20.44 8.63 -7.09
N GLY A 157 21.33 7.83 -7.67
CA GLY A 157 22.42 7.18 -6.95
C GLY A 157 22.05 5.86 -6.24
N LYS A 158 20.78 5.42 -6.30
CA LYS A 158 20.38 4.09 -5.82
C LYS A 158 20.38 3.10 -6.98
N VAL A 159 21.13 2.01 -6.82
CA VAL A 159 21.22 0.93 -7.80
C VAL A 159 20.35 -0.23 -7.34
N ILE A 160 19.44 -0.67 -8.21
CA ILE A 160 18.66 -1.88 -7.98
C ILE A 160 19.39 -3.04 -8.65
N SER A 161 19.63 -4.13 -7.93
CA SER A 161 20.28 -5.31 -8.43
C SER A 161 19.32 -6.48 -8.64
N THR A 162 18.22 -6.51 -7.90
CA THR A 162 17.34 -7.68 -7.86
C THR A 162 15.88 -7.26 -7.72
N LEU A 163 15.03 -7.79 -8.59
CA LEU A 163 13.57 -7.73 -8.46
C LEU A 163 13.09 -8.96 -7.70
N VAL A 164 12.39 -8.77 -6.60
CA VAL A 164 11.77 -9.84 -5.82
C VAL A 164 10.27 -9.84 -6.06
N ILE A 165 9.74 -10.98 -6.50
CA ILE A 165 8.30 -11.16 -6.71
C ILE A 165 7.71 -11.97 -5.56
N ASN A 166 6.72 -11.38 -4.92
CA ASN A 166 6.01 -11.98 -3.80
C ASN A 166 4.83 -12.81 -4.30
N GLY A 167 5.01 -14.13 -4.37
CA GLY A 167 3.99 -15.15 -4.53
C GLY A 167 3.72 -15.93 -3.24
N ALA A 168 4.31 -15.49 -2.12
CA ALA A 168 4.13 -16.09 -0.81
C ALA A 168 2.86 -15.54 -0.13
N GLU A 169 1.70 -15.98 -0.60
CA GLU A 169 0.38 -15.63 -0.05
C GLU A 169 0.16 -16.36 1.28
N CYS A 170 0.72 -15.79 2.37
CA CYS A 170 0.79 -16.44 3.68
C CYS A 170 -0.41 -16.15 4.61
N GLU A 171 -1.27 -15.16 4.30
CA GLU A 171 -2.50 -14.89 5.07
C GLU A 171 -3.45 -16.08 4.99
N PRO A 172 -4.02 -16.56 6.12
CA PRO A 172 -5.04 -17.60 6.11
C PRO A 172 -6.22 -17.23 5.23
N TYR A 173 -6.90 -18.22 4.67
CA TYR A 173 -8.05 -18.12 3.76
C TYR A 173 -7.75 -17.55 2.37
N LEU A 174 -6.76 -16.67 2.21
CA LEU A 174 -6.51 -16.00 0.92
C LEU A 174 -5.85 -16.93 -0.09
N THR A 175 -6.40 -16.94 -1.32
CA THR A 175 -5.93 -17.75 -2.46
C THR A 175 -6.02 -17.00 -3.79
N ALA A 176 -6.24 -15.68 -3.76
CA ALA A 176 -6.31 -14.85 -4.96
C ALA A 176 -5.01 -14.88 -5.78
N ASP A 177 -3.85 -14.75 -5.10
CA ASP A 177 -2.55 -14.81 -5.74
C ASP A 177 -2.22 -16.24 -6.23
N HIS A 178 -2.61 -17.28 -5.47
CA HIS A 178 -2.43 -18.67 -5.86
C HIS A 178 -3.18 -18.96 -7.15
N ARG A 179 -4.48 -18.66 -7.21
CA ARG A 179 -5.28 -18.87 -8.44
C ARG A 179 -4.77 -18.06 -9.61
N LEU A 180 -4.35 -16.81 -9.37
CA LEU A 180 -3.78 -15.98 -10.42
C LEU A 180 -2.49 -16.60 -10.98
N MET A 181 -1.60 -17.14 -10.13
CA MET A 181 -0.38 -17.85 -10.57
C MET A 181 -0.69 -19.09 -11.41
N LEU A 182 -1.78 -19.80 -11.13
CA LEU A 182 -2.20 -20.97 -11.90
C LEU A 182 -2.82 -20.60 -13.25
N GLU A 183 -3.67 -19.58 -13.29
CA GLU A 183 -4.50 -19.25 -14.45
C GLU A 183 -3.85 -18.21 -15.38
N LYS A 184 -2.89 -17.43 -14.86
CA LYS A 184 -2.24 -16.32 -15.56
C LYS A 184 -0.71 -16.36 -15.46
N SER A 185 -0.15 -17.58 -15.45
CA SER A 185 1.29 -17.78 -15.29
C SER A 185 2.12 -17.11 -16.39
N ALA A 186 1.69 -17.17 -17.66
CA ALA A 186 2.38 -16.54 -18.78
C ALA A 186 2.37 -15.00 -18.67
N ASP A 187 1.20 -14.42 -18.39
CA ASP A 187 1.01 -12.98 -18.24
C ASP A 187 1.82 -12.44 -17.04
N ILE A 188 1.89 -13.22 -15.92
CA ILE A 188 2.73 -12.88 -14.75
C ILE A 188 4.21 -12.85 -15.15
N ILE A 189 4.69 -13.85 -15.88
CA ILE A 189 6.11 -13.93 -16.31
C ILE A 189 6.45 -12.81 -17.28
N ASP A 190 5.56 -12.47 -18.22
CA ASP A 190 5.78 -11.31 -19.11
C ASP A 190 5.77 -9.98 -18.32
N GLY A 191 4.84 -9.80 -17.39
CA GLY A 191 4.82 -8.64 -16.50
C GLY A 191 6.08 -8.51 -15.64
N ILE A 192 6.69 -9.63 -15.21
CA ILE A 192 7.99 -9.61 -14.52
C ILE A 192 9.08 -9.14 -15.48
N ARG A 193 9.12 -9.67 -16.71
CA ARG A 193 10.07 -9.26 -17.74
C ARG A 193 9.96 -7.77 -18.05
N LEU A 194 8.74 -7.26 -18.21
CA LEU A 194 8.47 -5.83 -18.43
C LEU A 194 8.92 -4.98 -17.25
N MET A 195 8.72 -5.46 -16.02
CA MET A 195 9.20 -4.79 -14.81
C MET A 195 10.73 -4.79 -14.70
N MET A 196 11.40 -5.89 -15.11
CA MET A 196 12.85 -5.95 -15.19
C MET A 196 13.40 -4.90 -16.18
N LEU A 197 12.76 -4.73 -17.32
CA LEU A 197 13.09 -3.66 -18.29
C LEU A 197 12.89 -2.27 -17.70
N ALA A 198 11.76 -2.02 -17.06
CA ALA A 198 11.44 -0.71 -16.44
C ALA A 198 12.40 -0.32 -15.30
N LEU A 199 13.06 -1.29 -14.68
CA LEU A 199 14.02 -1.12 -13.57
C LEU A 199 15.49 -1.25 -14.02
N ASP A 200 15.76 -1.65 -15.27
CA ASP A 200 17.08 -2.01 -15.77
C ASP A 200 17.79 -3.05 -14.89
N VAL A 201 17.07 -4.12 -14.52
CA VAL A 201 17.60 -5.23 -13.72
C VAL A 201 17.63 -6.53 -14.50
N LYS A 202 18.64 -7.36 -14.22
CA LYS A 202 18.86 -8.64 -14.93
C LYS A 202 18.41 -9.86 -14.13
N GLU A 203 18.03 -9.70 -12.87
CA GLU A 203 17.63 -10.80 -12.00
C GLU A 203 16.28 -10.51 -11.34
N ALA A 204 15.35 -11.47 -11.47
CA ALA A 204 14.10 -11.54 -10.73
C ALA A 204 13.98 -12.87 -10.00
N ILE A 205 13.50 -12.83 -8.74
CA ILE A 205 13.30 -14.02 -7.93
C ILE A 205 11.86 -14.05 -7.44
N ILE A 206 11.12 -15.09 -7.82
CA ILE A 206 9.75 -15.31 -7.37
C ILE A 206 9.79 -16.21 -6.14
N GLY A 207 9.33 -15.73 -4.99
CA GLY A 207 9.21 -16.52 -3.76
C GLY A 207 7.79 -17.06 -3.62
N ILE A 208 7.64 -18.38 -3.53
CA ILE A 208 6.34 -19.07 -3.40
C ILE A 208 6.43 -20.07 -2.26
N GLU A 209 5.39 -20.17 -1.42
CA GLU A 209 5.35 -21.19 -0.38
C GLU A 209 5.18 -22.60 -0.94
N ASN A 210 5.86 -23.59 -0.34
CA ASN A 210 5.90 -24.98 -0.84
C ASN A 210 4.55 -25.72 -0.80
N ASN A 211 3.56 -25.18 -0.12
CA ASN A 211 2.18 -25.70 -0.18
C ASN A 211 1.46 -25.36 -1.51
N LYS A 212 2.13 -24.66 -2.41
CA LYS A 212 1.64 -24.26 -3.74
C LYS A 212 2.58 -24.83 -4.83
N GLN A 213 2.86 -26.14 -4.77
CA GLN A 213 3.75 -26.79 -5.73
C GLN A 213 3.26 -26.68 -7.17
N ASP A 214 1.95 -26.74 -7.37
CA ASP A 214 1.25 -26.51 -8.63
C ASP A 214 1.60 -25.14 -9.25
N ALA A 215 1.57 -24.08 -8.48
CA ALA A 215 1.96 -22.73 -8.94
C ALA A 215 3.48 -22.63 -9.22
N ILE A 216 4.31 -23.29 -8.40
CA ILE A 216 5.77 -23.37 -8.65
C ILE A 216 6.03 -24.03 -9.99
N ASP A 217 5.38 -25.15 -10.28
CA ASP A 217 5.56 -25.91 -11.52
C ASP A 217 5.07 -25.10 -12.74
N MET A 218 3.88 -24.51 -12.67
CA MET A 218 3.32 -23.69 -13.75
C MET A 218 4.19 -22.47 -14.09
N LEU A 219 4.63 -21.72 -13.10
CA LEU A 219 5.50 -20.56 -13.32
C LEU A 219 6.90 -20.98 -13.78
N SER A 220 7.41 -22.14 -13.34
CA SER A 220 8.69 -22.67 -13.81
C SER A 220 8.64 -23.00 -15.28
N VAL A 221 7.54 -23.61 -15.76
CA VAL A 221 7.33 -23.88 -17.20
C VAL A 221 7.22 -22.54 -17.95
N ALA A 222 6.45 -21.59 -17.48
CA ALA A 222 6.28 -20.30 -18.16
C ALA A 222 7.60 -19.49 -18.24
N ALA A 223 8.48 -19.62 -17.25
CA ALA A 223 9.76 -18.91 -17.19
C ALA A 223 10.91 -19.63 -17.92
N GLN A 224 10.70 -20.84 -18.42
CA GLN A 224 11.76 -21.72 -18.89
C GLN A 224 12.66 -21.11 -19.99
N GLN A 225 12.11 -20.24 -20.82
CA GLN A 225 12.85 -19.62 -21.95
C GLN A 225 13.25 -18.15 -21.65
N ILE A 226 13.05 -17.67 -20.43
CA ILE A 226 13.31 -16.27 -20.07
C ILE A 226 14.48 -16.22 -19.10
N GLU A 227 15.59 -15.65 -19.57
CA GLU A 227 16.78 -15.48 -18.72
C GLU A 227 16.53 -14.52 -17.55
N GLY A 228 17.20 -14.79 -16.43
CA GLY A 228 17.18 -13.92 -15.26
C GLY A 228 15.99 -14.11 -14.33
N ILE A 229 14.97 -14.92 -14.67
CA ILE A 229 13.84 -15.21 -13.78
C ILE A 229 14.05 -16.56 -13.09
N ARG A 230 13.97 -16.56 -11.77
CA ARG A 230 14.14 -17.77 -10.94
C ARG A 230 12.97 -17.93 -9.98
N ILE A 231 12.36 -19.12 -9.97
CA ILE A 231 11.32 -19.52 -9.04
C ILE A 231 11.96 -20.19 -7.82
N GLN A 232 11.55 -19.77 -6.62
CA GLN A 232 12.11 -20.27 -5.39
C GLN A 232 11.01 -20.71 -4.43
N GLY A 233 10.93 -22.00 -4.16
CA GLY A 233 10.09 -22.56 -3.10
C GLY A 233 10.57 -22.13 -1.71
N LEU A 234 9.63 -21.74 -0.84
CA LEU A 234 9.87 -21.27 0.52
C LEU A 234 9.10 -22.13 1.53
N PRO A 235 9.63 -22.32 2.76
CA PRO A 235 8.89 -22.98 3.81
C PRO A 235 7.59 -22.24 4.14
N VAL A 236 6.51 -22.97 4.35
CA VAL A 236 5.24 -22.43 4.84
C VAL A 236 5.44 -21.87 6.26
N CYS A 237 5.33 -20.59 6.42
CA CYS A 237 5.46 -19.93 7.73
C CYS A 237 4.96 -18.48 7.65
N TYR A 238 4.02 -18.11 8.48
CA TYR A 238 3.54 -16.73 8.53
C TYR A 238 4.50 -15.85 9.38
N PRO A 239 4.88 -14.62 8.93
CA PRO A 239 4.52 -13.94 7.69
C PRO A 239 5.60 -14.06 6.59
N GLN A 240 5.63 -15.15 5.83
CA GLN A 240 6.61 -15.40 4.75
C GLN A 240 6.51 -14.32 3.64
N GLY A 241 5.29 -13.83 3.36
CA GLY A 241 5.02 -12.77 2.40
C GLY A 241 5.35 -11.36 2.91
N GLY A 242 5.77 -11.20 4.16
CA GLY A 242 6.24 -9.91 4.66
C GLY A 242 7.47 -9.42 3.87
N GLU A 243 7.46 -8.17 3.40
CA GLU A 243 8.47 -7.65 2.47
C GLU A 243 9.92 -7.89 2.96
N LYS A 244 10.23 -7.52 4.22
CA LYS A 244 11.57 -7.70 4.80
C LYS A 244 11.93 -9.17 5.02
N GLN A 245 10.94 -10.01 5.39
CA GLN A 245 11.09 -11.44 5.58
C GLN A 245 11.37 -12.15 4.26
N LEU A 246 10.63 -11.77 3.21
CA LEU A 246 10.79 -12.32 1.87
C LEU A 246 12.17 -11.98 1.29
N ILE A 247 12.59 -10.70 1.39
CA ILE A 247 13.94 -10.27 0.98
C ILE A 247 15.00 -11.12 1.69
N TYR A 248 14.90 -11.24 3.01
CA TYR A 248 15.87 -12.03 3.77
C TYR A 248 15.85 -13.52 3.39
N ALA A 249 14.67 -14.09 3.22
CA ALA A 249 14.52 -15.51 2.83
C ALA A 249 15.18 -15.80 1.48
N LEU A 250 15.01 -14.91 0.51
CA LEU A 250 15.47 -15.11 -0.88
C LEU A 250 16.92 -14.67 -1.11
N THR A 251 17.33 -13.54 -0.51
CA THR A 251 18.62 -12.89 -0.83
C THR A 251 19.60 -12.86 0.33
N LYS A 252 19.19 -13.19 1.55
CA LYS A 252 19.95 -13.03 2.80
C LYS A 252 20.32 -11.58 3.14
N LYS A 253 19.90 -10.61 2.33
CA LYS A 253 20.08 -9.20 2.64
C LYS A 253 19.11 -8.76 3.74
N GLN A 254 19.57 -7.91 4.64
CA GLN A 254 18.76 -7.36 5.74
C GLN A 254 18.46 -5.89 5.47
N VAL A 255 17.20 -5.56 5.31
CA VAL A 255 16.77 -4.16 5.22
C VAL A 255 16.98 -3.48 6.58
N PRO A 256 17.72 -2.36 6.64
CA PRO A 256 18.01 -1.67 7.89
C PRO A 256 16.74 -1.24 8.65
N ASN A 257 16.90 -0.97 9.94
CA ASN A 257 15.82 -0.39 10.74
C ASN A 257 15.46 1.00 10.20
N GLY A 258 14.17 1.24 9.95
CA GLY A 258 13.70 2.46 9.30
C GLY A 258 14.01 2.56 7.80
N GLY A 259 14.82 1.65 7.24
CA GLY A 259 15.18 1.62 5.83
C GLY A 259 14.14 0.95 4.93
N LEU A 260 14.35 1.12 3.63
CA LEU A 260 13.52 0.59 2.54
C LEU A 260 14.25 -0.54 1.79
N PRO A 261 13.54 -1.42 1.06
CA PRO A 261 14.15 -2.46 0.22
C PRO A 261 15.23 -1.96 -0.74
N ILE A 262 15.06 -0.76 -1.27
CA ILE A 262 16.03 -0.12 -2.17
C ILE A 262 17.38 0.14 -1.51
N ASP A 263 17.46 0.28 -0.18
CA ASP A 263 18.73 0.48 0.55
C ASP A 263 19.62 -0.77 0.51
N VAL A 264 19.06 -1.91 0.14
CA VAL A 264 19.80 -3.16 -0.10
C VAL A 264 19.77 -3.58 -1.58
N GLY A 265 19.42 -2.65 -2.48
CA GLY A 265 19.39 -2.86 -3.92
C GLY A 265 18.27 -3.81 -4.39
N VAL A 266 17.13 -3.84 -3.69
CA VAL A 266 15.99 -4.73 -3.99
C VAL A 266 14.72 -3.92 -4.17
N VAL A 267 13.92 -4.31 -5.18
CA VAL A 267 12.53 -3.89 -5.31
C VAL A 267 11.64 -5.11 -5.12
N VAL A 268 10.55 -4.96 -4.38
CA VAL A 268 9.57 -6.04 -4.15
C VAL A 268 8.24 -5.71 -4.81
N CYS A 269 7.72 -6.65 -5.61
CA CYS A 269 6.39 -6.58 -6.22
C CYS A 269 5.57 -7.83 -5.89
N ASN A 270 4.26 -7.70 -5.82
CA ASN A 270 3.33 -8.83 -5.69
C ASN A 270 2.99 -9.40 -7.08
N VAL A 271 2.64 -10.69 -7.18
CA VAL A 271 2.28 -11.35 -8.45
C VAL A 271 1.09 -10.67 -9.15
N GLY A 272 0.07 -10.23 -8.42
CA GLY A 272 -1.05 -9.49 -9.00
C GLY A 272 -0.64 -8.11 -9.53
N THR A 273 0.37 -7.48 -8.94
CA THR A 273 0.90 -6.20 -9.43
C THR A 273 1.61 -6.35 -10.77
N VAL A 274 2.44 -7.38 -10.93
CA VAL A 274 3.13 -7.62 -12.22
C VAL A 274 2.15 -8.07 -13.30
N TYR A 275 1.13 -8.83 -12.95
CA TYR A 275 0.02 -9.13 -13.85
C TYR A 275 -0.72 -7.85 -14.32
N ALA A 276 -0.97 -6.90 -13.41
CA ALA A 276 -1.57 -5.62 -13.79
C ALA A 276 -0.63 -4.77 -14.67
N ILE A 277 0.69 -4.87 -14.50
CA ILE A 277 1.70 -4.22 -15.36
C ILE A 277 1.65 -4.80 -16.76
N ASP A 278 1.60 -6.13 -16.91
CA ASP A 278 1.44 -6.80 -18.18
C ASP A 278 0.21 -6.27 -18.94
N ARG A 279 -0.95 -6.29 -18.29
CA ARG A 279 -2.20 -5.78 -18.89
C ARG A 279 -2.14 -4.30 -19.26
N ALA A 280 -1.46 -3.48 -18.46
CA ALA A 280 -1.33 -2.06 -18.77
C ALA A 280 -0.47 -1.83 -20.01
N ILE A 281 0.59 -2.60 -20.20
CA ILE A 281 1.52 -2.42 -21.30
C ILE A 281 1.01 -3.15 -22.55
N ARG A 282 0.59 -4.42 -22.42
CA ARG A 282 0.15 -5.24 -23.55
C ARG A 282 -1.23 -4.89 -24.06
N GLU A 283 -2.18 -4.59 -23.16
CA GLU A 283 -3.57 -4.33 -23.52
C GLU A 283 -3.93 -2.85 -23.43
N GLY A 284 -3.07 -1.98 -22.88
CA GLY A 284 -3.38 -0.58 -22.60
C GLY A 284 -4.39 -0.39 -21.45
N ARG A 285 -4.65 -1.41 -20.64
CA ARG A 285 -5.72 -1.42 -19.62
C ARG A 285 -5.24 -0.89 -18.28
N PRO A 286 -5.84 0.18 -17.74
CA PRO A 286 -5.53 0.65 -16.40
C PRO A 286 -6.04 -0.31 -15.32
N LEU A 287 -5.56 -0.13 -14.09
CA LEU A 287 -5.96 -0.94 -12.95
C LEU A 287 -7.38 -0.58 -12.49
N ILE A 288 -8.36 -1.30 -13.01
CA ILE A 288 -9.80 -1.12 -12.73
C ILE A 288 -10.48 -2.34 -12.11
N ASP A 289 -9.79 -3.45 -12.06
CA ASP A 289 -10.28 -4.71 -11.49
C ASP A 289 -9.17 -5.44 -10.74
N ARG A 290 -9.53 -6.40 -9.91
CA ARG A 290 -8.60 -7.28 -9.22
C ARG A 290 -9.24 -8.61 -8.84
N VAL A 291 -8.42 -9.63 -8.63
CA VAL A 291 -8.86 -10.89 -8.01
C VAL A 291 -8.92 -10.69 -6.49
N THR A 292 -10.03 -11.11 -5.90
CA THR A 292 -10.30 -11.02 -4.45
C THR A 292 -10.87 -12.34 -3.95
N THR A 293 -10.33 -12.88 -2.86
CA THR A 293 -10.86 -14.09 -2.22
C THR A 293 -12.07 -13.76 -1.36
N VAL A 294 -13.11 -14.58 -1.44
CA VAL A 294 -14.22 -14.59 -0.47
C VAL A 294 -14.23 -15.94 0.23
N GLY A 295 -14.06 -15.93 1.56
CA GLY A 295 -13.90 -17.17 2.32
C GLY A 295 -14.54 -17.12 3.71
N GLY A 296 -14.35 -18.22 4.47
CA GLY A 296 -14.97 -18.38 5.78
C GLY A 296 -16.44 -18.81 5.69
N LEU A 297 -17.29 -18.24 6.50
CA LEU A 297 -18.72 -18.60 6.62
C LEU A 297 -19.57 -18.00 5.49
N VAL A 298 -19.26 -18.37 4.24
CA VAL A 298 -20.04 -18.05 3.03
C VAL A 298 -20.45 -19.34 2.32
N ASN A 299 -21.53 -19.29 1.53
CA ASN A 299 -22.08 -20.48 0.87
C ASN A 299 -21.21 -20.96 -0.29
N ASN A 300 -20.70 -20.05 -1.12
CA ASN A 300 -19.89 -20.35 -2.30
C ASN A 300 -18.53 -19.62 -2.19
N PRO A 301 -17.58 -20.13 -1.38
CA PRO A 301 -16.27 -19.52 -1.23
C PRO A 301 -15.44 -19.69 -2.51
N GLY A 302 -14.58 -18.71 -2.80
CA GLY A 302 -13.73 -18.74 -4.00
C GLY A 302 -13.03 -17.43 -4.28
N ASN A 303 -12.51 -17.31 -5.50
CA ASN A 303 -11.79 -16.14 -5.97
C ASN A 303 -12.57 -15.48 -7.10
N PHE A 304 -12.78 -14.18 -6.98
CA PHE A 304 -13.59 -13.40 -7.91
C PHE A 304 -12.76 -12.29 -8.54
N LEU A 305 -12.79 -12.18 -9.87
CA LEU A 305 -12.32 -10.99 -10.58
C LEU A 305 -13.43 -9.94 -10.52
N ILE A 306 -13.19 -8.86 -9.84
CA ILE A 306 -14.18 -7.83 -9.50
C ILE A 306 -13.74 -6.45 -9.92
N ARG A 307 -14.70 -5.60 -10.33
CA ARG A 307 -14.47 -4.19 -10.61
C ARG A 307 -14.19 -3.41 -9.32
N ILE A 308 -13.18 -2.54 -9.34
CA ILE A 308 -12.89 -1.64 -8.23
C ILE A 308 -14.08 -0.70 -8.01
N GLY A 309 -14.49 -0.52 -6.76
CA GLY A 309 -15.68 0.24 -6.39
C GLY A 309 -16.93 -0.61 -6.17
N THR A 310 -16.87 -1.91 -6.45
CA THR A 310 -17.97 -2.84 -6.14
C THR A 310 -18.26 -2.86 -4.63
N PRO A 311 -19.50 -2.66 -4.17
CA PRO A 311 -19.84 -2.83 -2.77
C PRO A 311 -19.58 -4.26 -2.28
N ILE A 312 -19.02 -4.42 -1.09
CA ILE A 312 -18.75 -5.75 -0.51
C ILE A 312 -20.02 -6.59 -0.40
N SER A 313 -21.15 -5.97 -0.09
CA SER A 313 -22.46 -6.66 -0.05
C SER A 313 -22.80 -7.36 -1.37
N TYR A 314 -22.48 -6.74 -2.51
CA TYR A 314 -22.70 -7.33 -3.83
C TYR A 314 -21.79 -8.55 -4.06
N LEU A 315 -20.52 -8.44 -3.67
CA LEU A 315 -19.56 -9.54 -3.74
C LEU A 315 -19.98 -10.72 -2.85
N ILE A 316 -20.45 -10.44 -1.62
CA ILE A 316 -20.96 -11.48 -0.70
C ILE A 316 -22.20 -12.16 -1.28
N GLN A 317 -23.11 -11.41 -1.89
CA GLN A 317 -24.29 -11.96 -2.55
C GLN A 317 -23.89 -12.89 -3.70
N ALA A 318 -22.90 -12.54 -4.51
CA ALA A 318 -22.35 -13.40 -5.57
C ALA A 318 -21.72 -14.69 -5.01
N ALA A 319 -21.13 -14.62 -3.81
CA ALA A 319 -20.65 -15.79 -3.07
C ALA A 319 -21.80 -16.58 -2.36
N GLY A 320 -23.06 -16.38 -2.78
CA GLY A 320 -24.22 -17.10 -2.26
C GLY A 320 -24.71 -16.64 -0.88
N GLY A 321 -24.21 -15.51 -0.38
CA GLY A 321 -24.52 -14.99 0.95
C GLY A 321 -23.75 -15.69 2.09
N PHE A 322 -24.08 -15.33 3.31
CA PHE A 322 -23.48 -15.88 4.50
C PHE A 322 -24.13 -17.17 4.97
N THR A 323 -23.36 -18.05 5.56
CA THR A 323 -23.90 -19.14 6.38
C THR A 323 -24.22 -18.65 7.80
N ALA A 324 -24.95 -19.47 8.57
CA ALA A 324 -25.28 -19.11 9.95
C ALA A 324 -24.03 -18.99 10.82
N GLY A 325 -24.07 -18.08 11.79
CA GLY A 325 -23.02 -17.97 12.82
C GLY A 325 -21.90 -16.95 12.53
N VAL A 326 -21.97 -16.18 11.44
CA VAL A 326 -21.02 -15.07 11.20
C VAL A 326 -21.10 -14.06 12.34
N LYS A 327 -19.92 -13.69 12.86
CA LYS A 327 -19.75 -12.70 13.93
C LYS A 327 -18.92 -11.50 13.49
N GLN A 328 -18.03 -11.69 12.49
CA GLN A 328 -17.09 -10.67 12.09
C GLN A 328 -16.77 -10.80 10.61
N PHE A 329 -16.61 -9.66 9.94
CA PHE A 329 -16.07 -9.57 8.59
C PHE A 329 -14.68 -8.98 8.63
N ILE A 330 -13.76 -9.60 7.91
CA ILE A 330 -12.39 -9.10 7.77
C ILE A 330 -12.18 -8.68 6.31
N TYR A 331 -11.75 -7.45 6.13
CA TYR A 331 -11.25 -6.93 4.87
C TYR A 331 -9.76 -7.21 4.76
N GLY A 332 -9.35 -8.08 3.85
CA GLY A 332 -8.01 -8.70 3.80
C GLY A 332 -7.99 -10.06 4.48
N GLY A 333 -6.81 -10.51 4.91
CA GLY A 333 -6.66 -11.75 5.68
C GLY A 333 -6.82 -11.53 7.19
N PRO A 334 -7.08 -12.58 7.97
CA PRO A 334 -7.40 -12.45 9.40
C PRO A 334 -6.23 -12.00 10.28
N MET A 335 -4.98 -12.08 9.80
CA MET A 335 -3.80 -11.70 10.59
C MET A 335 -3.46 -10.22 10.49
N MET A 336 -3.55 -9.61 9.29
CA MET A 336 -3.22 -8.20 9.04
C MET A 336 -4.41 -7.37 8.57
N GLY A 337 -5.50 -7.99 8.18
CA GLY A 337 -6.71 -7.32 7.68
C GLY A 337 -7.41 -6.50 8.75
N GLN A 338 -8.49 -5.89 8.34
CA GLN A 338 -9.27 -4.97 9.16
C GLN A 338 -10.68 -5.51 9.37
N SER A 339 -11.13 -5.53 10.62
CA SER A 339 -12.52 -5.82 10.92
C SER A 339 -13.41 -4.69 10.42
N ILE A 340 -14.45 -5.03 9.67
CA ILE A 340 -15.43 -4.09 9.14
C ILE A 340 -16.81 -4.33 9.77
N ALA A 341 -17.49 -3.25 10.11
CA ALA A 341 -18.83 -3.29 10.69
C ALA A 341 -19.95 -3.20 9.64
N ARG A 342 -19.61 -2.86 8.40
CA ARG A 342 -20.55 -2.60 7.30
C ARG A 342 -20.07 -3.27 6.03
N THR A 343 -20.98 -3.72 5.19
CA THR A 343 -20.70 -4.38 3.90
C THR A 343 -21.05 -3.52 2.69
N ASP A 344 -21.53 -2.31 2.89
CA ASP A 344 -21.79 -1.32 1.84
C ASP A 344 -20.55 -0.49 1.46
N ILE A 345 -19.41 -0.71 2.12
CA ILE A 345 -18.14 -0.12 1.73
C ILE A 345 -17.60 -0.76 0.44
N PRO A 346 -16.89 0.02 -0.40
CA PRO A 346 -16.41 -0.48 -1.68
C PRO A 346 -15.15 -1.35 -1.57
N VAL A 347 -15.01 -2.27 -2.51
CA VAL A 347 -13.74 -2.93 -2.80
C VAL A 347 -12.79 -1.91 -3.42
N THR A 348 -11.59 -1.80 -2.86
CA THR A 348 -10.52 -0.94 -3.37
C THR A 348 -9.38 -1.75 -4.01
N LYS A 349 -8.41 -1.07 -4.62
CA LYS A 349 -7.20 -1.69 -5.19
C LYS A 349 -6.47 -2.61 -4.20
N GLY A 350 -6.57 -2.34 -2.88
CA GLY A 350 -5.93 -3.11 -1.81
C GLY A 350 -6.69 -4.33 -1.28
N CYS A 351 -7.90 -4.60 -1.75
CA CYS A 351 -8.75 -5.66 -1.21
C CYS A 351 -8.33 -7.06 -1.68
N SER A 352 -7.47 -7.74 -0.95
CA SER A 352 -7.04 -9.11 -1.27
C SER A 352 -8.09 -10.17 -0.92
N GLY A 353 -9.00 -9.89 0.01
CA GLY A 353 -10.07 -10.82 0.39
C GLY A 353 -11.11 -10.22 1.31
N ILE A 354 -12.22 -10.93 1.42
CA ILE A 354 -13.29 -10.74 2.41
C ILE A 354 -13.49 -12.08 3.11
N VAL A 355 -13.24 -12.12 4.41
CA VAL A 355 -13.36 -13.35 5.21
C VAL A 355 -14.44 -13.18 6.26
N ALA A 356 -15.46 -14.05 6.21
CA ALA A 356 -16.53 -14.09 7.20
C ALA A 356 -16.17 -15.10 8.30
N LEU A 357 -15.95 -14.63 9.52
CA LEU A 357 -15.53 -15.44 10.65
C LEU A 357 -16.66 -15.63 11.67
N GLY A 358 -16.64 -16.76 12.35
CA GLY A 358 -17.60 -17.13 13.38
C GLY A 358 -17.10 -16.85 14.81
N ASN A 359 -17.39 -17.78 15.72
CA ASN A 359 -17.00 -17.65 17.13
C ASN A 359 -15.48 -17.64 17.34
N GLU A 360 -14.71 -18.18 16.41
CA GLU A 360 -13.25 -18.15 16.42
C GLU A 360 -12.67 -16.71 16.33
N ALA A 361 -13.45 -15.78 15.77
CA ALA A 361 -13.09 -14.37 15.68
C ALA A 361 -13.43 -13.57 16.94
N MET A 362 -14.22 -14.15 17.85
CA MET A 362 -14.55 -13.47 19.11
C MET A 362 -13.28 -13.30 19.94
N GLU A 363 -12.97 -12.07 20.27
CA GLU A 363 -11.80 -11.77 21.12
C GLU A 363 -11.99 -12.42 22.49
N PRO A 364 -11.14 -13.41 22.84
CA PRO A 364 -11.20 -13.97 24.17
C PRO A 364 -10.74 -12.93 25.18
N LYS A 365 -11.31 -12.98 26.38
CA LYS A 365 -10.95 -12.07 27.49
C LYS A 365 -9.45 -12.12 27.74
N GLU A 366 -8.79 -10.97 27.69
CA GLU A 366 -7.38 -10.85 28.05
C GLU A 366 -7.14 -11.28 29.51
N SER A 367 -6.03 -11.95 29.74
CA SER A 367 -5.51 -12.23 31.08
C SER A 367 -4.14 -11.57 31.30
N PRO A 368 -3.69 -11.47 32.56
CA PRO A 368 -2.34 -10.98 32.86
C PRO A 368 -1.25 -11.76 32.13
N CYS A 369 -0.18 -11.08 31.74
CA CYS A 369 0.95 -11.72 31.08
C CYS A 369 1.62 -12.75 32.00
N ILE A 370 1.72 -14.01 31.54
CA ILE A 370 2.37 -15.10 32.27
C ILE A 370 3.88 -15.20 32.01
N ARG A 371 4.47 -14.25 31.27
CA ARG A 371 5.91 -14.16 30.96
C ARG A 371 6.50 -15.40 30.25
N CYS A 372 5.71 -16.09 29.42
CA CYS A 372 6.12 -17.33 28.74
C CYS A 372 7.10 -17.15 27.56
N GLY A 373 7.32 -15.93 27.06
CA GLY A 373 8.25 -15.64 25.95
C GLY A 373 7.73 -15.92 24.54
N ARG A 374 6.61 -16.63 24.34
CA ARG A 374 6.11 -17.03 23.00
C ARG A 374 5.95 -15.88 22.02
N CYS A 375 5.58 -14.68 22.48
CA CYS A 375 5.46 -13.51 21.61
C CYS A 375 6.82 -13.01 21.09
N ILE A 376 7.91 -13.25 21.83
CA ILE A 376 9.29 -12.92 21.42
C ILE A 376 9.74 -13.93 20.37
N ASP A 377 9.52 -15.22 20.63
CA ASP A 377 9.89 -16.30 19.72
C ASP A 377 9.14 -16.21 18.37
N ALA A 378 7.86 -15.78 18.40
CA ALA A 378 7.05 -15.58 17.21
C ALA A 378 7.41 -14.32 16.42
N CYS A 379 8.08 -13.34 17.03
CA CYS A 379 8.33 -12.05 16.40
C CYS A 379 9.37 -12.14 15.27
N PRO A 380 9.01 -11.90 13.99
CA PRO A 380 9.96 -11.96 12.87
C PRO A 380 10.99 -10.81 12.89
N MET A 381 10.71 -9.75 13.64
CA MET A 381 11.60 -8.59 13.82
C MET A 381 12.41 -8.66 15.13
N LYS A 382 12.32 -9.76 15.88
CA LYS A 382 13.02 -9.97 17.17
C LYS A 382 12.75 -8.87 18.21
N LEU A 383 11.55 -8.30 18.18
CA LEU A 383 11.10 -7.32 19.17
C LEU A 383 10.71 -8.05 20.48
N ILE A 384 10.47 -7.26 21.52
CA ILE A 384 9.90 -7.74 22.79
C ILE A 384 8.47 -7.18 22.92
N PRO A 385 7.45 -7.78 22.24
CA PRO A 385 6.12 -7.20 22.16
C PRO A 385 5.46 -6.95 23.50
N THR A 386 5.69 -7.82 24.48
CA THR A 386 5.12 -7.67 25.83
C THR A 386 5.70 -6.47 26.59
N LYS A 387 6.98 -6.08 26.36
CA LYS A 387 7.55 -4.85 26.95
C LYS A 387 7.00 -3.61 26.26
N ILE A 388 6.85 -3.65 24.92
CA ILE A 388 6.23 -2.56 24.17
C ILE A 388 4.79 -2.35 24.67
N ASP A 389 4.00 -3.43 24.77
CA ASP A 389 2.63 -3.40 25.30
C ASP A 389 2.54 -2.78 26.70
N ALA A 390 3.45 -3.17 27.62
CA ALA A 390 3.47 -2.64 28.97
C ALA A 390 3.72 -1.12 29.00
N ASN A 391 4.67 -0.62 28.20
CA ASN A 391 4.94 0.83 28.12
C ASN A 391 3.79 1.61 27.46
N VAL A 392 3.18 1.05 26.39
CA VAL A 392 2.02 1.67 25.72
C VAL A 392 0.83 1.80 26.67
N ARG A 393 0.56 0.80 27.51
CA ARG A 393 -0.52 0.85 28.53
C ARG A 393 -0.27 1.88 29.63
N LEU A 394 0.96 2.36 29.77
CA LEU A 394 1.38 3.41 30.70
C LEU A 394 1.65 4.75 29.97
N ASP A 395 1.23 4.90 28.71
CA ASP A 395 1.47 6.07 27.85
C ASP A 395 2.95 6.47 27.68
N GLN A 396 3.87 5.53 27.97
CA GLN A 396 5.33 5.69 27.85
C GLN A 396 5.80 5.42 26.42
N PHE A 397 5.36 6.25 25.47
CA PHE A 397 5.60 6.03 24.04
C PHE A 397 7.08 6.17 23.64
N ASP A 398 7.85 7.03 24.33
CA ASP A 398 9.29 7.21 24.07
C ASP A 398 10.08 5.95 24.46
N GLU A 399 9.70 5.28 25.55
CA GLU A 399 10.26 3.98 25.92
C GLU A 399 9.83 2.87 24.94
N ALA A 400 8.59 2.89 24.47
CA ALA A 400 8.14 1.97 23.42
C ALA A 400 8.94 2.18 22.12
N GLU A 401 9.29 3.41 21.75
CA GLU A 401 10.14 3.72 20.60
C GLU A 401 11.56 3.17 20.77
N LYS A 402 12.18 3.38 21.93
CA LYS A 402 13.52 2.81 22.27
C LYS A 402 13.53 1.28 22.21
N LEU A 403 12.41 0.63 22.56
CA LEU A 403 12.22 -0.83 22.42
C LEU A 403 12.00 -1.29 20.97
N GLY A 404 12.04 -0.38 19.99
CA GLY A 404 11.94 -0.67 18.57
C GLY A 404 10.49 -0.81 18.07
N ALA A 405 9.49 -0.22 18.73
CA ALA A 405 8.09 -0.29 18.30
C ALA A 405 7.90 0.15 16.83
N MET A 406 8.71 1.12 16.37
CA MET A 406 8.68 1.59 14.97
C MET A 406 9.08 0.53 13.94
N ASN A 407 9.81 -0.51 14.32
CA ASN A 407 10.21 -1.62 13.45
C ASN A 407 9.16 -2.73 13.38
N CYS A 408 8.05 -2.61 14.11
CA CYS A 408 6.98 -3.61 14.10
C CYS A 408 6.30 -3.65 12.72
N LEU A 409 6.14 -4.87 12.17
CA LEU A 409 5.43 -5.11 10.89
C LEU A 409 3.91 -5.14 11.06
N GLU A 410 3.42 -5.13 12.30
CA GLU A 410 1.98 -5.29 12.62
C GLU A 410 1.37 -6.60 12.10
N CYS A 411 2.20 -7.62 11.94
CA CYS A 411 1.82 -8.90 11.34
C CYS A 411 0.91 -9.79 12.21
N GLY A 412 0.64 -9.46 13.46
CA GLY A 412 -0.25 -10.26 14.33
C GLY A 412 0.38 -11.50 14.97
N ALA A 413 1.55 -11.97 14.54
CA ALA A 413 2.16 -13.22 15.02
C ALA A 413 2.32 -13.28 16.55
N CYS A 414 2.67 -12.18 17.20
CA CYS A 414 2.81 -12.12 18.66
C CYS A 414 1.47 -12.21 19.40
N THR A 415 0.41 -11.62 18.87
CA THR A 415 -0.96 -11.72 19.41
C THR A 415 -1.47 -13.14 19.22
N TYR A 416 -1.30 -13.74 18.04
CA TYR A 416 -1.69 -15.11 17.75
C TYR A 416 -1.01 -16.11 18.70
N ALA A 417 0.30 -15.98 18.92
CA ALA A 417 1.08 -16.87 19.79
C ALA A 417 0.82 -16.67 21.29
N CYS A 418 0.10 -15.61 21.71
CA CYS A 418 -0.08 -15.26 23.12
C CYS A 418 -1.14 -16.14 23.82
N PRO A 419 -0.78 -16.99 24.78
CA PRO A 419 -1.77 -17.81 25.51
C PRO A 419 -2.65 -16.98 26.44
N ALA A 420 -2.16 -15.79 26.87
CA ALA A 420 -2.92 -14.83 27.67
C ALA A 420 -3.83 -13.92 26.83
N LYS A 421 -3.91 -14.16 25.50
CA LYS A 421 -4.77 -13.46 24.56
C LYS A 421 -4.62 -11.92 24.57
N ARG A 422 -3.39 -11.45 24.79
CA ARG A 422 -3.11 -10.00 24.83
C ARG A 422 -3.05 -9.42 23.43
N SER A 423 -3.63 -8.24 23.26
CA SER A 423 -3.70 -7.50 21.99
C SER A 423 -2.36 -6.81 21.65
N LEU A 424 -1.24 -7.57 21.64
CA LEU A 424 0.13 -7.07 21.52
C LEU A 424 0.37 -6.29 20.22
N THR A 425 -0.20 -6.75 19.12
CA THR A 425 -0.09 -6.08 17.81
C THR A 425 -0.80 -4.72 17.85
N GLN A 426 -1.95 -4.65 18.50
CA GLN A 426 -2.69 -3.39 18.63
C GLN A 426 -1.90 -2.37 19.46
N SER A 427 -1.25 -2.78 20.54
CA SER A 427 -0.36 -1.90 21.31
C SER A 427 0.80 -1.37 20.46
N CYS A 428 1.44 -2.21 19.64
CA CYS A 428 2.46 -1.74 18.70
C CYS A 428 1.90 -0.74 17.67
N ARG A 429 0.69 -0.97 17.16
CA ARG A 429 0.01 -0.06 16.23
C ARG A 429 -0.28 1.29 16.88
N VAL A 430 -0.80 1.29 18.10
CA VAL A 430 -1.04 2.51 18.89
C VAL A 430 0.27 3.27 19.12
N ALA A 431 1.36 2.59 19.50
CA ALA A 431 2.68 3.21 19.64
C ALA A 431 3.12 3.92 18.37
N LYS A 432 3.13 3.20 17.22
CA LYS A 432 3.55 3.75 15.92
C LYS A 432 2.73 4.97 15.52
N ASN A 433 1.41 4.88 15.62
CA ASN A 433 0.51 5.98 15.26
C ASN A 433 0.74 7.20 16.14
N THR A 434 0.89 7.02 17.45
CA THR A 434 1.11 8.12 18.39
C THR A 434 2.47 8.78 18.18
N ILE A 435 3.53 7.98 18.02
CA ILE A 435 4.89 8.47 17.75
C ILE A 435 4.92 9.24 16.42
N ASN A 436 4.35 8.68 15.34
CA ASN A 436 4.30 9.33 14.03
C ASN A 436 3.52 10.66 14.09
N ARG A 437 2.39 10.68 14.81
CA ARG A 437 1.60 11.91 15.01
C ARG A 437 2.40 12.98 15.76
N ARG A 438 3.13 12.61 16.83
CA ARG A 438 4.00 13.51 17.58
C ARG A 438 5.11 14.08 16.69
N LYS A 439 5.77 13.23 15.89
CA LYS A 439 6.82 13.66 14.95
C LYS A 439 6.30 14.63 13.89
N LYS A 440 5.15 14.34 13.28
CA LYS A 440 4.53 15.24 12.29
C LYS A 440 4.16 16.60 12.89
N LEU A 441 3.61 16.61 14.10
CA LEU A 441 3.29 17.86 14.80
C LEU A 441 4.55 18.67 15.13
N ALA A 442 5.63 18.01 15.56
CA ALA A 442 6.90 18.66 15.81
C ALA A 442 7.52 19.25 14.54
N GLN A 443 7.51 18.49 13.45
CA GLN A 443 7.97 18.96 12.13
C GLN A 443 7.18 20.20 11.67
N LYS A 444 5.84 20.15 11.74
CA LYS A 444 4.99 21.27 11.34
C LYS A 444 5.28 22.53 12.17
N LYS A 445 5.43 22.40 13.49
CA LYS A 445 5.79 23.53 14.36
C LYS A 445 7.16 24.11 14.00
N GLU A 446 8.12 23.26 13.67
CA GLU A 446 9.45 23.70 13.27
C GLU A 446 9.44 24.41 11.91
N GLU A 447 8.65 23.91 10.95
CA GLU A 447 8.45 24.57 9.65
C GLU A 447 7.77 25.93 9.82
N GLU A 448 6.73 26.02 10.65
CA GLU A 448 6.04 27.27 10.97
C GLU A 448 7.00 28.27 11.65
N ARG A 449 7.86 27.79 12.58
CA ARG A 449 8.91 28.63 13.22
C ARG A 449 9.88 29.18 12.19
N LYS A 450 10.44 28.31 11.33
CA LYS A 450 11.37 28.72 10.28
C LYS A 450 10.75 29.69 9.27
N ALA A 451 9.51 29.45 8.88
CA ALA A 451 8.77 30.35 7.98
C ALA A 451 8.58 31.74 8.60
N LYS A 452 8.26 31.79 9.91
CA LYS A 452 8.11 33.03 10.64
C LYS A 452 9.44 33.80 10.76
N GLU A 453 10.53 33.11 11.11
CA GLU A 453 11.88 33.67 11.17
C GLU A 453 12.34 34.23 9.83
N LEU A 454 12.05 33.52 8.72
CA LEU A 454 12.35 33.98 7.35
C LEU A 454 11.56 35.27 7.03
N MET A 455 10.25 35.29 7.31
CA MET A 455 9.44 36.49 7.09
C MET A 455 9.89 37.70 7.91
N GLU A 456 10.31 37.48 9.17
CA GLU A 456 10.86 38.54 10.03
C GLU A 456 12.20 39.06 9.49
N ALA A 457 13.07 38.14 9.01
CA ALA A 457 14.35 38.52 8.37
C ALA A 457 14.15 39.32 7.07
N GLU A 458 13.19 38.89 6.22
CA GLU A 458 12.85 39.60 4.99
C GLU A 458 12.30 41.01 5.27
N LYS A 459 11.42 41.16 6.28
CA LYS A 459 10.91 42.46 6.71
C LYS A 459 12.01 43.37 7.24
N ALA A 460 12.92 42.85 8.07
CA ALA A 460 14.07 43.60 8.59
C ALA A 460 15.01 44.03 7.45
N ALA A 461 15.29 43.16 6.48
CA ALA A 461 16.09 43.49 5.31
C ALA A 461 15.44 44.57 4.44
N ALA A 462 14.12 44.49 4.21
CA ALA A 462 13.37 45.50 3.47
C ALA A 462 13.37 46.87 4.19
N GLN A 463 13.22 46.86 5.52
CA GLN A 463 13.27 48.08 6.32
C GLN A 463 14.65 48.74 6.30
N ASN A 464 15.73 47.95 6.45
CA ASN A 464 17.11 48.44 6.37
C ASN A 464 17.41 49.01 4.95
N ALA A 465 16.89 48.36 3.89
CA ALA A 465 17.04 48.85 2.54
C ALA A 465 16.33 50.21 2.31
N LEU A 466 15.12 50.35 2.86
CA LEU A 466 14.35 51.59 2.82
C LEU A 466 15.05 52.76 3.59
N GLU A 467 15.57 52.44 4.78
CA GLU A 467 16.34 53.41 5.58
C GLU A 467 17.63 53.84 4.88
N ALA A 468 18.35 52.90 4.21
CA ALA A 468 19.52 53.22 3.45
C ALA A 468 19.22 54.06 2.17
N GLU A 469 18.03 53.93 1.58
CA GLU A 469 17.58 54.72 0.44
C GLU A 469 17.17 56.14 0.90
N LEU A 470 16.48 56.27 2.04
CA LEU A 470 16.13 57.54 2.63
C LEU A 470 17.38 58.33 3.07
N ALA A 471 18.40 57.69 3.62
CA ALA A 471 19.66 58.32 4.00
C ALA A 471 20.47 58.89 2.80
N LYS A 472 20.25 58.33 1.58
CA LYS A 472 20.85 58.87 0.33
C LYS A 472 20.14 60.12 -0.21
N THR A 473 18.90 60.36 0.21
CA THR A 473 18.08 61.52 -0.22
C THR A 473 18.16 62.74 0.70
N GLU A 474 18.79 62.65 1.86
CA GLU A 474 19.04 63.81 2.70
C GLU A 474 20.17 64.65 2.11
N VAL A 475 19.79 65.78 1.46
CA VAL A 475 20.67 66.85 0.99
C VAL A 475 21.24 67.56 2.23
N PRO A 476 22.55 67.80 2.34
CA PRO A 476 23.12 68.53 3.48
C PRO A 476 22.63 70.00 3.43
N VAL A 477 21.85 70.37 4.43
CA VAL A 477 21.49 71.79 4.65
C VAL A 477 22.77 72.55 5.05
N THR A 478 23.40 73.25 4.13
CA THR A 478 24.49 74.20 4.35
C THR A 478 23.95 75.33 5.23
N LYS A 479 24.35 75.41 6.50
CA LYS A 479 24.15 76.57 7.36
C LYS A 479 24.97 77.71 6.83
N THR A 480 24.37 78.69 6.14
CA THR A 480 24.95 79.95 5.80
C THR A 480 25.01 80.78 7.07
N VAL A 481 26.20 80.90 7.66
CA VAL A 481 26.48 81.84 8.77
C VAL A 481 26.56 83.23 8.18
N GLN A 482 25.57 84.05 8.40
CA GLN A 482 25.65 85.52 8.13
C GLN A 482 26.43 86.15 9.29
N ASN A 483 27.68 86.61 9.00
CA ASN A 483 28.43 87.51 9.82
C ASN A 483 27.84 88.92 9.69
N THR A 484 27.22 89.41 10.74
CA THR A 484 26.87 90.84 10.92
C THR A 484 27.97 91.48 11.76
N GLU A 485 28.78 92.37 11.10
CA GLU A 485 29.69 93.29 11.78
C GLU A 485 28.89 94.36 12.56
N PRO A 486 29.38 94.79 13.70
CA PRO A 486 28.70 95.90 14.49
C PRO A 486 29.09 97.25 13.90
N VAL A 487 28.06 98.04 13.59
CA VAL A 487 28.19 99.49 13.27
C VAL A 487 28.48 100.24 14.54
N LYS A 488 29.61 101.04 14.55
CA LYS A 488 29.90 102.03 15.55
C LYS A 488 29.14 103.27 15.24
N GLU A 489 28.44 103.77 16.24
CA GLU A 489 27.94 105.14 16.30
C GLU A 489 29.09 106.07 16.69
N ASP A 490 29.12 107.22 15.95
CA ASP A 490 29.48 108.54 16.40
C ASP A 490 28.48 109.53 15.75
#